data_a74aeac77b4b19335a9017086b878509
#
_entry.id   a74aeac77b4b19335a9017086b878509
#
_cell.length_a   1.000
_cell.length_b   1.000
_cell.length_c   1.000
_cell.angle_alpha   90.00
_cell.angle_beta   90.00
_cell.angle_gamma   90.00
#
_symmetry.space_group_name_H-M   'P 1'
#
loop_
_entity.id
_entity.type
_entity.pdbx_description
1 polymer ?
#
loop_
_entity_poly.entity_id
_entity_poly.type
_entity_poly.pdbx_seq_one_letter_code
_entity_poly.pdbx_strand_id
1 'polypeptide(L)'
;MKRPDGQWSLLLVNRDQYNPHRVHIEFNDQDRLEKSSFNGLVAISIFGKAQYQWHPGLTRYVGHAEYPAEPSVTAESTGMADPDGPILHSTQNASADTTYDLPAASVVVIHGTIRTR
;
A
#
# COMPACT_ATOMS: atom_id res chain seq x y z
N MET A 1 7.49 -12.42 -0.50
CA MET A 1 8.28 -13.06 0.58
C MET A 1 7.55 -14.29 1.09
N LYS A 2 8.27 -15.39 1.16
CA LYS A 2 7.70 -16.63 1.70
C LYS A 2 7.72 -16.59 3.23
N ARG A 3 6.59 -16.88 3.84
CA ARG A 3 6.44 -16.89 5.29
C ARG A 3 6.79 -18.27 5.87
N PRO A 4 7.14 -18.34 7.16
CA PRO A 4 7.42 -19.64 7.80
C PRO A 4 6.26 -20.63 7.76
N ASP A 5 5.02 -20.17 7.65
CA ASP A 5 3.83 -21.01 7.56
C ASP A 5 3.57 -21.55 6.12
N GLY A 6 4.49 -21.35 5.21
CA GLY A 6 4.35 -21.79 3.82
C GLY A 6 3.55 -20.85 2.93
N GLN A 7 3.00 -19.79 3.48
CA GLN A 7 2.29 -18.77 2.71
C GLN A 7 3.25 -17.74 2.14
N TRP A 8 2.78 -17.04 1.12
CA TRP A 8 3.52 -15.95 0.52
C TRP A 8 2.83 -14.63 0.79
N SER A 9 3.62 -13.62 1.05
CA SER A 9 3.15 -12.24 1.14
C SER A 9 3.81 -11.41 0.05
N LEU A 10 3.00 -10.65 -0.65
CA LEU A 10 3.45 -9.78 -1.72
C LEU A 10 2.98 -8.36 -1.44
N LEU A 11 3.93 -7.44 -1.46
CA LEU A 11 3.65 -6.01 -1.30
C LEU A 11 3.66 -5.37 -2.68
N LEU A 12 2.58 -4.70 -3.02
CA LEU A 12 2.41 -3.97 -4.28
C LEU A 12 2.20 -2.50 -3.98
N VAL A 13 2.83 -1.65 -4.77
CA VAL A 13 2.67 -0.19 -4.63
C VAL A 13 2.19 0.38 -5.96
N ASN A 14 1.05 1.06 -5.93
CA ASN A 14 0.59 1.85 -7.06
C ASN A 14 0.96 3.31 -6.80
N ARG A 15 1.95 3.80 -7.53
CA ARG A 15 2.43 5.18 -7.42
C ARG A 15 1.62 6.17 -8.23
N ASP A 16 0.69 5.69 -9.05
CA ASP A 16 -0.18 6.55 -9.84
C ASP A 16 -1.21 7.19 -8.90
N GLN A 17 -1.16 8.51 -8.79
CA GLN A 17 -2.02 9.25 -7.87
C GLN A 17 -3.45 9.40 -8.38
N TYR A 18 -3.68 9.12 -9.65
CA TYR A 18 -4.94 9.44 -10.30
C TYR A 18 -5.68 8.22 -10.84
N ASN A 19 -4.96 7.16 -11.15
CA ASN A 19 -5.56 6.02 -11.84
C ASN A 19 -5.32 4.72 -11.05
N PRO A 20 -6.37 3.91 -10.88
CA PRO A 20 -6.19 2.55 -10.41
C PRO A 20 -5.55 1.71 -11.51
N HIS A 21 -4.88 0.64 -11.09
CA HIS A 21 -4.28 -0.32 -12.01
C HIS A 21 -4.75 -1.72 -11.66
N ARG A 22 -4.94 -2.53 -12.68
CA ARG A 22 -5.27 -3.94 -12.53
C ARG A 22 -4.05 -4.76 -12.91
N VAL A 23 -3.67 -5.69 -12.05
CA VAL A 23 -2.47 -6.49 -12.25
C VAL A 23 -2.79 -7.99 -12.21
N HIS A 24 -2.03 -8.74 -12.96
CA HIS A 24 -1.99 -10.19 -12.91
C HIS A 24 -0.68 -10.61 -12.25
N ILE A 25 -0.73 -11.53 -11.31
CA ILE A 25 0.44 -11.94 -10.53
C ILE A 25 0.81 -13.37 -10.89
N GLU A 26 2.06 -13.56 -11.21
CA GLU A 26 2.61 -14.85 -11.56
C GLU A 26 3.98 -15.01 -10.89
N PHE A 27 4.20 -16.16 -10.29
CA PHE A 27 5.48 -16.52 -9.69
C PHE A 27 6.21 -17.45 -10.63
N ASN A 28 7.43 -17.11 -10.98
CA ASN A 28 8.28 -17.91 -11.83
C ASN A 28 9.43 -18.51 -11.03
N ASP A 29 9.62 -19.81 -11.15
CA ASP A 29 10.81 -20.46 -10.66
C ASP A 29 11.75 -20.65 -11.85
N GLN A 30 12.86 -19.90 -11.86
CA GLN A 30 13.82 -19.92 -12.96
C GLN A 30 14.49 -21.29 -13.14
N ASP A 31 14.68 -22.02 -12.03
CA ASP A 31 15.36 -23.31 -12.07
C ASP A 31 14.47 -24.42 -12.62
N ARG A 32 13.16 -24.29 -12.48
CA ARG A 32 12.19 -25.32 -12.86
C ARG A 32 11.36 -24.98 -14.08
N LEU A 33 11.42 -23.73 -14.54
CA LEU A 33 10.58 -23.20 -15.63
C LEU A 33 9.08 -23.36 -15.35
N GLU A 34 8.72 -23.52 -14.10
CA GLU A 34 7.33 -23.65 -13.68
C GLU A 34 6.75 -22.31 -13.30
N LYS A 35 5.47 -22.14 -13.61
CA LYS A 35 4.72 -20.96 -13.26
C LYS A 35 3.75 -21.29 -12.14
N SER A 36 3.71 -20.43 -11.14
CA SER A 36 2.82 -20.56 -10.00
C SER A 36 1.99 -19.30 -9.83
N SER A 37 0.85 -19.43 -9.20
CA SER A 37 0.00 -18.30 -8.88
C SER A 37 -0.64 -18.51 -7.53
N PHE A 38 -1.17 -17.44 -6.94
CA PHE A 38 -2.00 -17.58 -5.76
C PHE A 38 -3.19 -18.49 -6.09
N ASN A 39 -3.54 -19.35 -5.16
CA ASN A 39 -4.63 -20.29 -5.33
C ASN A 39 -5.42 -20.42 -4.03
N GLY A 40 -6.73 -20.49 -4.17
CA GLY A 40 -7.62 -20.54 -3.02
C GLY A 40 -7.85 -19.18 -2.40
N LEU A 41 -8.17 -19.16 -1.13
CA LEU A 41 -8.50 -17.93 -0.44
C LEU A 41 -7.25 -17.10 -0.17
N VAL A 42 -7.24 -15.87 -0.64
CA VAL A 42 -6.18 -14.91 -0.38
C VAL A 42 -6.72 -13.75 0.45
N ALA A 43 -5.88 -13.25 1.36
CA ALA A 43 -6.18 -12.08 2.15
C ALA A 43 -5.54 -10.86 1.49
N ILE A 44 -6.31 -9.80 1.35
CA ILE A 44 -5.89 -8.57 0.70
C ILE A 44 -6.06 -7.42 1.69
N SER A 45 -4.98 -6.69 1.92
CA SER A 45 -5.01 -5.50 2.76
C SER A 45 -4.62 -4.30 1.91
N ILE A 46 -5.44 -3.26 1.94
CA ILE A 46 -5.26 -2.07 1.12
C ILE A 46 -5.16 -0.85 2.03
N PHE A 47 -4.10 -0.09 1.83
CA PHE A 47 -3.93 1.23 2.43
C PHE A 47 -3.61 2.21 1.32
N GLY A 48 -4.48 3.16 1.10
CA GLY A 48 -4.33 4.09 0.00
C GLY A 48 -4.90 5.46 0.32
N LYS A 49 -5.08 6.23 -0.73
CA LYS A 49 -5.57 7.60 -0.66
C LYS A 49 -6.89 7.72 0.09
N ALA A 50 -7.75 6.71 -0.02
CA ALA A 50 -9.03 6.69 0.68
C ALA A 50 -8.89 6.44 2.19
N GLN A 51 -7.81 5.75 2.61
CA GLN A 51 -7.54 5.42 4.00
C GLN A 51 -6.59 6.42 4.67
N TYR A 52 -5.73 7.05 3.89
CA TYR A 52 -4.72 7.98 4.37
C TYR A 52 -5.15 9.39 4.02
N GLN A 53 -5.71 10.08 5.00
CA GLN A 53 -6.20 11.43 4.79
C GLN A 53 -5.35 12.42 5.57
N TRP A 54 -5.02 13.51 4.92
CA TRP A 54 -4.33 14.61 5.55
C TRP A 54 -5.36 15.56 6.18
N HIS A 55 -5.17 15.83 7.46
CA HIS A 55 -5.98 16.80 8.18
C HIS A 55 -5.16 18.07 8.35
N PRO A 56 -5.47 19.14 7.60
CA PRO A 56 -4.73 20.38 7.73
C PRO A 56 -4.97 20.99 9.11
N GLY A 57 -3.90 21.42 9.72
CA GLY A 57 -3.94 22.14 11.00
C GLY A 57 -3.50 23.58 10.83
N LEU A 58 -3.27 24.23 11.96
CA LEU A 58 -2.75 25.58 11.97
C LEU A 58 -1.25 25.58 11.69
N THR A 59 -0.79 26.55 10.92
CA THR A 59 0.64 26.81 10.76
C THR A 59 1.07 27.79 11.85
N ARG A 60 2.14 27.47 12.55
CA ARG A 60 2.74 28.37 13.52
C ARG A 60 4.20 28.64 13.19
N TYR A 61 4.69 29.76 13.65
CA TYR A 61 6.09 30.09 13.47
C TYR A 61 6.85 29.83 14.78
N VAL A 62 8.01 29.22 14.65
CA VAL A 62 8.91 28.92 15.78
C VAL A 62 10.11 29.84 15.67
N GLY A 63 10.50 30.47 16.79
CA GLY A 63 11.55 31.48 16.85
C GLY A 63 11.00 32.84 17.20
N HIS A 64 11.58 33.90 16.65
CA HIS A 64 11.11 35.26 16.89
C HIS A 64 9.87 35.59 16.05
N ALA A 65 8.69 35.41 16.63
CA ALA A 65 7.43 35.65 15.93
C ALA A 65 7.26 37.11 15.45
N GLU A 66 7.99 38.05 16.04
CA GLU A 66 7.97 39.45 15.65
C GLU A 66 8.64 39.72 14.30
N TYR A 67 9.51 38.77 13.86
CA TYR A 67 10.27 38.91 12.64
C TYR A 67 10.17 37.62 11.83
N PRO A 68 9.01 37.30 11.27
CA PRO A 68 8.81 36.02 10.58
C PRO A 68 9.70 35.83 9.36
N ALA A 69 10.33 36.88 8.84
CA ALA A 69 11.27 36.82 7.74
C ALA A 69 12.72 36.51 8.17
N GLU A 70 12.97 36.44 9.48
CA GLU A 70 14.31 36.10 9.97
C GLU A 70 14.65 34.62 9.72
N PRO A 71 15.94 34.30 9.41
CA PRO A 71 16.33 32.90 9.16
C PRO A 71 16.13 31.96 10.34
N SER A 72 16.01 32.51 11.57
CA SER A 72 15.79 31.73 12.78
C SER A 72 14.31 31.34 12.98
N VAL A 73 13.39 31.88 12.18
CA VAL A 73 11.97 31.61 12.28
C VAL A 73 11.61 30.48 11.32
N THR A 74 11.02 29.43 11.86
CA THR A 74 10.58 28.26 11.10
C THR A 74 9.06 28.13 11.17
N ALA A 75 8.43 27.87 10.04
CA ALA A 75 7.00 27.57 9.99
C ALA A 75 6.78 26.09 10.29
N GLU A 76 5.93 25.78 11.27
CA GLU A 76 5.51 24.44 11.58
C GLU A 76 4.02 24.28 11.30
N SER A 77 3.67 23.20 10.61
CA SER A 77 2.28 22.83 10.41
C SER A 77 1.83 21.90 11.53
N THR A 78 0.66 22.16 12.10
CA THR A 78 0.02 21.25 13.05
C THR A 78 -0.86 20.21 12.35
N GLY A 79 -0.90 20.23 11.02
CA GLY A 79 -1.60 19.23 10.25
C GLY A 79 -1.01 17.85 10.46
N MET A 80 -1.84 16.84 10.35
CA MET A 80 -1.42 15.45 10.47
C MET A 80 -2.16 14.58 9.47
N ALA A 81 -1.50 13.52 9.04
CA ALA A 81 -2.19 12.44 8.37
C ALA A 81 -2.98 11.64 9.40
N ASP A 82 -4.06 11.04 8.98
CA ASP A 82 -4.82 10.14 9.84
C ASP A 82 -4.11 8.78 9.86
N PRO A 83 -3.31 8.48 10.90
CA PRO A 83 -2.59 7.21 10.98
C PRO A 83 -3.51 6.05 11.33
N ASP A 84 -4.69 6.35 11.85
CA ASP A 84 -5.65 5.36 12.28
C ASP A 84 -6.75 5.15 11.23
N GLY A 85 -6.57 5.73 10.04
CA GLY A 85 -7.46 5.44 8.93
C GLY A 85 -7.54 3.93 8.70
N PRO A 86 -8.74 3.36 8.58
CA PRO A 86 -8.90 1.91 8.54
C PRO A 86 -8.21 1.32 7.31
N ILE A 87 -7.32 0.37 7.56
CA ILE A 87 -6.81 -0.48 6.49
C ILE A 87 -7.97 -1.33 6.00
N LEU A 88 -8.22 -1.31 4.70
CA LEU A 88 -9.27 -2.13 4.12
C LEU A 88 -8.78 -3.57 4.01
N HIS A 89 -9.48 -4.47 4.68
CA HIS A 89 -9.18 -5.90 4.62
C HIS A 89 -10.29 -6.60 3.84
N SER A 90 -9.89 -7.47 2.92
CA SER A 90 -10.81 -8.29 2.16
C SER A 90 -10.22 -9.65 1.87
N THR A 91 -11.05 -10.57 1.40
CA THR A 91 -10.63 -11.88 0.95
C THR A 91 -11.24 -12.15 -0.41
N GLN A 92 -10.56 -12.92 -1.23
CA GLN A 92 -11.12 -13.41 -2.48
C GLN A 92 -10.52 -14.76 -2.83
N ASN A 93 -11.24 -15.53 -3.63
CA ASN A 93 -10.71 -16.77 -4.18
C ASN A 93 -9.84 -16.46 -5.39
N ALA A 94 -8.62 -16.97 -5.37
CA ALA A 94 -7.65 -16.75 -6.43
C ALA A 94 -7.48 -18.00 -7.27
N SER A 95 -7.20 -17.80 -8.54
CA SER A 95 -6.83 -18.82 -9.51
C SER A 95 -5.74 -18.26 -10.42
N ALA A 96 -5.30 -19.07 -11.38
CA ALA A 96 -4.27 -18.65 -12.32
C ALA A 96 -4.62 -17.37 -13.11
N ASP A 97 -5.90 -17.13 -13.34
CA ASP A 97 -6.39 -16.02 -14.17
C ASP A 97 -6.87 -14.83 -13.36
N THR A 98 -6.74 -14.88 -12.05
CA THR A 98 -7.21 -13.81 -11.17
C THR A 98 -6.39 -12.54 -11.37
N THR A 99 -7.09 -11.41 -11.44
CA THR A 99 -6.49 -10.10 -11.44
C THR A 99 -6.78 -9.38 -10.13
N TYR A 100 -5.93 -8.43 -9.79
CA TYR A 100 -6.04 -7.65 -8.55
C TYR A 100 -6.08 -6.18 -8.88
N ASP A 101 -7.00 -5.47 -8.25
CA ASP A 101 -7.15 -4.04 -8.44
C ASP A 101 -6.29 -3.29 -7.43
N LEU A 102 -5.43 -2.40 -7.94
CA LEU A 102 -4.62 -1.51 -7.12
C LEU A 102 -5.23 -0.11 -7.21
N PRO A 103 -5.89 0.37 -6.16
CA PRO A 103 -6.41 1.73 -6.17
C PRO A 103 -5.32 2.77 -6.41
N ALA A 104 -5.71 3.96 -6.86
CA ALA A 104 -4.77 5.04 -7.05
C ALA A 104 -4.04 5.36 -5.73
N ALA A 105 -2.74 5.62 -5.81
CA ALA A 105 -1.90 5.98 -4.68
C ALA A 105 -2.10 5.01 -3.49
N SER A 106 -1.83 3.73 -3.73
CA SER A 106 -2.09 2.70 -2.71
C SER A 106 -0.92 1.77 -2.49
N VAL A 107 -0.93 1.15 -1.32
CA VAL A 107 -0.11 0.01 -0.98
C VAL A 107 -1.04 -1.16 -0.74
N VAL A 108 -0.79 -2.28 -1.39
CA VAL A 108 -1.61 -3.48 -1.30
C VAL A 108 -0.74 -4.64 -0.87
N VAL A 109 -1.16 -5.35 0.16
CA VAL A 109 -0.51 -6.58 0.59
C VAL A 109 -1.46 -7.74 0.30
N ILE A 110 -0.97 -8.70 -0.48
CA ILE A 110 -1.70 -9.93 -0.79
C ILE A 110 -0.96 -11.07 -0.12
N HIS A 111 -1.73 -11.92 0.58
CA HIS A 111 -1.12 -13.03 1.26
C HIS A 111 -1.98 -14.27 1.11
N GLY A 112 -1.32 -15.36 0.78
CA GLY A 112 -2.00 -16.62 0.51
C GLY A 112 -1.03 -17.71 0.11
N THR A 113 -1.60 -18.79 -0.38
CA THR A 113 -0.86 -19.97 -0.84
C THR A 113 -0.67 -19.90 -2.34
N ILE A 114 0.52 -20.24 -2.80
CA ILE A 114 0.76 -20.38 -4.25
C ILE A 114 0.67 -21.84 -4.67
N ARG A 115 0.30 -22.04 -5.91
CA ARG A 115 0.19 -23.37 -6.50
C ARG A 115 0.75 -23.36 -7.90
N THR A 116 1.49 -24.39 -8.24
CA THR A 116 2.00 -24.61 -9.59
C THR A 116 0.85 -24.90 -10.54
N ARG A 117 0.91 -24.30 -11.71
CA ARG A 117 -0.05 -24.52 -12.79
C ARG A 117 0.15 -25.88 -13.47
#